data_3095a4a8bd3762f07cf9c190de685850
#
_entry.id   3095a4a8bd3762f07cf9c190de685850
#
_cell.length_a   1.000
_cell.length_b   1.000
_cell.length_c   1.000
_cell.angle_alpha   90.00
_cell.angle_beta   90.00
_cell.angle_gamma   90.00
#
_symmetry.space_group_name_H-M   'P 1'
#
loop_
_entity.id
_entity.type
_entity.pdbx_description
1 polymer ?
#
loop_
_entity_poly.entity_id
_entity_poly.type
_entity_poly.pdbx_seq_one_letter_code
_entity_poly.pdbx_strand_id
1 'polypeptide(L)'
;MAKILEHNPFQDLLSKQGIAPLEAMAWTKQNAQSIRISLPKESDPNENRISLSPQAVALLTNNGHEIVIEKGAGERAGFSDSDYLLAGASVSEDVAMIWQSALTLKITPPSIAEIARMKEGQAFISSASYQHLSAELIDAMNAKKLMAIGLEFVEDNGGGFPFIKIMAEIAGQLILPIATDLIQKKNGLLLGHVTGVPPCNLVLLGAGQVVEQVARAAASAGIQFQVFDK
;
A
#
# COMPACT_ATOMS: atom_id res chain seq x y z
N MET A 1 5.03 48.60 7.29
CA MET A 1 4.95 47.16 7.58
C MET A 1 4.68 46.43 6.26
N ALA A 2 5.74 45.88 5.67
CA ALA A 2 5.69 45.20 4.36
C ALA A 2 5.14 43.79 4.53
N LYS A 3 4.06 43.49 3.81
CA LYS A 3 3.52 42.13 3.67
C LYS A 3 4.50 41.37 2.76
N ILE A 4 5.31 40.50 3.34
CA ILE A 4 6.12 39.52 2.60
C ILE A 4 5.12 38.47 2.12
N LEU A 5 4.79 38.51 0.83
CA LEU A 5 4.11 37.43 0.15
C LEU A 5 5.12 36.28 0.07
N GLU A 6 4.89 35.23 0.80
CA GLU A 6 5.62 33.97 0.67
C GLU A 6 5.26 33.33 -0.67
N HIS A 7 5.98 33.75 -1.71
CA HIS A 7 5.96 33.09 -3.00
C HIS A 7 6.84 31.85 -2.89
N ASN A 8 6.20 30.67 -2.92
CA ASN A 8 6.95 29.41 -2.90
C ASN A 8 7.40 29.04 -4.32
N PRO A 9 8.68 29.25 -4.66
CA PRO A 9 9.20 28.97 -6.00
C PRO A 9 9.09 27.51 -6.43
N PHE A 10 8.86 26.60 -5.48
CA PHE A 10 8.64 25.18 -5.76
C PHE A 10 7.27 24.91 -6.36
N GLN A 11 6.22 25.66 -5.99
CA GLN A 11 4.89 25.52 -6.58
C GLN A 11 4.86 25.98 -8.04
N ASP A 12 5.62 27.03 -8.37
CA ASP A 12 5.76 27.50 -9.77
C ASP A 12 6.51 26.54 -10.67
N LEU A 13 7.50 25.83 -10.12
CA LEU A 13 8.23 24.79 -10.85
C LEU A 13 7.37 23.55 -11.12
N LEU A 14 6.57 23.13 -10.15
CA LEU A 14 5.64 22.00 -10.29
C LEU A 14 4.54 22.29 -11.32
N SER A 15 4.01 23.50 -11.36
CA SER A 15 2.99 23.91 -12.33
C SER A 15 3.54 24.03 -13.76
N LYS A 16 4.81 24.43 -13.92
CA LYS A 16 5.46 24.59 -15.24
C LYS A 16 5.94 23.28 -15.87
N GLN A 17 6.17 22.24 -15.07
CA GLN A 17 6.68 20.96 -15.57
C GLN A 17 5.60 19.89 -15.79
N GLY A 18 4.32 20.21 -15.59
CA GLY A 18 3.25 19.22 -15.74
C GLY A 18 3.31 18.05 -14.75
N ILE A 19 4.08 18.19 -13.66
CA ILE A 19 4.22 17.23 -12.58
C ILE A 19 3.18 17.55 -11.47
N ALA A 20 2.06 18.17 -11.83
CA ALA A 20 0.92 18.15 -10.94
C ALA A 20 0.43 16.70 -10.90
N PRO A 21 0.17 16.11 -9.70
CA PRO A 21 -0.46 14.81 -9.64
C PRO A 21 -1.74 14.88 -10.47
N LEU A 22 -1.86 14.01 -11.48
CA LEU A 22 -3.02 13.90 -12.38
C LEU A 22 -4.30 13.45 -11.64
N GLU A 23 -4.23 13.21 -10.37
CA GLU A 23 -5.35 12.98 -9.48
C GLU A 23 -5.87 14.30 -8.94
N ALA A 24 -6.57 15.05 -9.79
CA ALA A 24 -7.56 15.96 -9.29
C ALA A 24 -8.60 15.11 -8.57
N MET A 25 -8.66 15.21 -7.24
CA MET A 25 -9.68 14.55 -6.46
C MET A 25 -11.04 14.88 -7.07
N ALA A 26 -11.71 13.85 -7.62
CA ALA A 26 -13.08 14.01 -8.07
C ALA A 26 -13.91 14.48 -6.86
N TRP A 27 -14.40 15.68 -6.89
CA TRP A 27 -15.38 16.18 -5.96
C TRP A 27 -16.64 15.34 -6.14
N THR A 28 -16.73 14.23 -5.38
CA THR A 28 -17.97 13.48 -5.30
C THR A 28 -18.99 14.36 -4.62
N LYS A 29 -20.13 14.57 -5.31
CA LYS A 29 -21.28 15.32 -4.78
C LYS A 29 -21.62 14.80 -3.38
N GLN A 30 -21.91 15.70 -2.46
CA GLN A 30 -22.28 15.53 -1.05
C GLN A 30 -23.49 14.62 -0.74
N ASN A 31 -23.84 13.68 -1.61
CA ASN A 31 -24.94 12.72 -1.43
C ASN A 31 -24.45 11.27 -1.25
N ALA A 32 -23.16 11.04 -1.03
CA ALA A 32 -22.68 9.73 -0.63
C ALA A 32 -23.14 9.43 0.80
N GLN A 33 -23.82 8.32 1.00
CA GLN A 33 -24.17 7.87 2.36
C GLN A 33 -22.89 7.74 3.19
N SER A 34 -22.91 8.27 4.40
CA SER A 34 -21.81 8.09 5.34
C SER A 34 -21.59 6.60 5.59
N ILE A 35 -20.36 6.13 5.47
CA ILE A 35 -19.98 4.75 5.73
C ILE A 35 -19.02 4.76 6.92
N ARG A 36 -19.23 3.82 7.86
CA ARG A 36 -18.26 3.55 8.91
C ARG A 36 -17.22 2.59 8.38
N ILE A 37 -15.96 3.05 8.36
CA ILE A 37 -14.79 2.30 7.89
C ILE A 37 -13.89 2.02 9.09
N SER A 38 -13.45 0.80 9.26
CA SER A 38 -12.53 0.42 10.33
C SER A 38 -11.15 0.01 9.81
N LEU A 39 -10.15 0.35 10.61
CA LEU A 39 -8.75 0.01 10.40
C LEU A 39 -8.29 -0.85 11.59
N PRO A 40 -8.39 -2.17 11.52
CA PRO A 40 -7.85 -3.04 12.55
C PRO A 40 -6.33 -3.07 12.52
N LYS A 41 -5.73 -3.48 13.62
CA LYS A 41 -4.29 -3.75 13.70
C LYS A 41 -3.95 -4.98 12.86
N GLU A 42 -2.82 -4.92 12.15
CA GLU A 42 -2.32 -6.08 11.42
C GLU A 42 -1.85 -7.16 12.38
N SER A 43 -2.36 -8.37 12.18
CA SER A 43 -2.06 -9.53 13.03
C SER A 43 -0.73 -10.19 12.67
N ASP A 44 -0.26 -10.07 11.41
CA ASP A 44 1.06 -10.56 10.99
C ASP A 44 2.17 -9.68 11.61
N PRO A 45 3.11 -10.27 12.38
CA PRO A 45 4.20 -9.53 12.98
C PRO A 45 5.17 -8.90 11.95
N ASN A 46 5.21 -9.42 10.72
CA ASN A 46 6.05 -8.90 9.64
C ASN A 46 5.35 -7.81 8.81
N GLU A 47 4.04 -7.60 8.98
CA GLU A 47 3.32 -6.55 8.27
C GLU A 47 3.38 -5.24 9.06
N ASN A 48 4.17 -4.29 8.56
CA ASN A 48 4.35 -2.98 9.17
C ASN A 48 3.53 -1.88 8.49
N ARG A 49 2.87 -2.18 7.37
CA ARG A 49 2.04 -1.22 6.66
C ARG A 49 0.67 -1.08 7.33
N ILE A 50 -0.01 0.02 7.04
CA ILE A 50 -1.41 0.25 7.38
C ILE A 50 -2.18 0.65 6.13
N SER A 51 -3.46 0.31 6.07
CA SER A 51 -4.29 0.51 4.87
C SER A 51 -4.49 1.97 4.51
N LEU A 52 -4.58 2.86 5.50
CA LEU A 52 -4.75 4.31 5.29
C LEU A 52 -3.78 5.09 6.18
N SER A 53 -3.08 6.06 5.57
CA SER A 53 -2.33 7.06 6.33
C SER A 53 -3.27 8.09 6.98
N PRO A 54 -2.81 8.87 7.98
CA PRO A 54 -3.63 9.95 8.56
C PRO A 54 -4.13 10.95 7.52
N GLN A 55 -3.34 11.26 6.49
CA GLN A 55 -3.74 12.14 5.39
C GLN A 55 -4.91 11.57 4.59
N ALA A 56 -4.88 10.26 4.29
CA ALA A 56 -5.97 9.58 3.60
C ALA A 56 -7.23 9.51 4.47
N VAL A 57 -7.08 9.31 5.78
CA VAL A 57 -8.17 9.37 6.75
C VAL A 57 -8.81 10.75 6.76
N ALA A 58 -8.02 11.84 6.80
CA ALA A 58 -8.54 13.21 6.75
C ALA A 58 -9.39 13.47 5.50
N LEU A 59 -9.00 12.90 4.34
CA LEU A 59 -9.80 13.01 3.12
C LEU A 59 -11.16 12.33 3.25
N LEU A 60 -11.20 11.13 3.82
CA LEU A 60 -12.44 10.37 3.99
C LEU A 60 -13.35 10.99 5.04
N THR A 61 -12.81 11.47 6.16
CA THR A 61 -13.58 12.17 7.21
C THR A 61 -14.15 13.49 6.71
N ASN A 62 -13.38 14.26 5.92
CA ASN A 62 -13.87 15.49 5.28
C ASN A 62 -14.98 15.23 4.25
N ASN A 63 -15.02 14.02 3.66
CA ASN A 63 -16.11 13.58 2.79
C ASN A 63 -17.30 12.99 3.55
N GLY A 64 -17.30 13.04 4.89
CA GLY A 64 -18.42 12.64 5.74
C GLY A 64 -18.43 11.15 6.12
N HIS A 65 -17.35 10.41 5.88
CA HIS A 65 -17.20 9.02 6.35
C HIS A 65 -16.74 9.00 7.81
N GLU A 66 -17.16 8.00 8.55
CA GLU A 66 -16.72 7.74 9.92
C GLU A 66 -15.57 6.72 9.89
N ILE A 67 -14.40 7.13 10.38
CA ILE A 67 -13.22 6.27 10.44
C ILE A 67 -12.96 5.87 11.88
N VAL A 68 -12.84 4.58 12.13
CA VAL A 68 -12.50 4.00 13.43
C VAL A 68 -11.21 3.20 13.28
N ILE A 69 -10.20 3.53 14.06
CA ILE A 69 -8.91 2.82 14.05
C ILE A 69 -8.73 2.06 15.37
N GLU A 70 -8.21 0.86 15.31
CA GLU A 70 -7.78 0.12 16.50
C GLU A 70 -6.55 0.80 17.09
N LYS A 71 -6.55 0.96 18.42
CA LYS A 71 -5.46 1.60 19.16
C LYS A 71 -4.10 0.98 18.81
N GLY A 72 -3.14 1.82 18.44
CA GLY A 72 -1.79 1.41 18.06
C GLY A 72 -1.69 0.72 16.69
N ALA A 73 -2.73 0.73 15.85
CA ALA A 73 -2.67 0.08 14.53
C ALA A 73 -1.68 0.76 13.59
N GLY A 74 -1.47 2.08 13.72
CA GLY A 74 -0.54 2.86 12.89
C GLY A 74 0.91 2.82 13.34
N GLU A 75 1.22 2.36 14.56
CA GLU A 75 2.54 2.50 15.17
C GLU A 75 3.68 1.88 14.35
N ARG A 76 3.46 0.68 13.77
CA ARG A 76 4.47 0.03 12.93
C ARG A 76 4.74 0.77 11.62
N ALA A 77 3.75 1.53 11.14
CA ALA A 77 3.88 2.39 9.96
C ALA A 77 4.42 3.78 10.30
N GLY A 78 4.76 4.04 11.57
CA GLY A 78 5.29 5.32 12.03
C GLY A 78 4.23 6.38 12.33
N PHE A 79 2.95 6.02 12.43
CA PHE A 79 1.85 6.92 12.75
C PHE A 79 1.32 6.66 14.16
N SER A 80 1.22 7.71 14.95
CA SER A 80 0.63 7.63 16.30
C SER A 80 -0.89 7.69 16.28
N ASP A 81 -1.53 7.23 17.36
CA ASP A 81 -2.98 7.39 17.54
C ASP A 81 -3.40 8.87 17.48
N SER A 82 -2.54 9.77 17.97
CA SER A 82 -2.78 11.22 17.93
C SER A 82 -2.86 11.75 16.50
N ASP A 83 -2.07 11.24 15.57
CA ASP A 83 -2.11 11.65 14.16
C ASP A 83 -3.46 11.31 13.54
N TYR A 84 -4.02 10.16 13.88
CA TYR A 84 -5.35 9.73 13.42
C TYR A 84 -6.49 10.52 14.07
N LEU A 85 -6.38 10.84 15.35
CA LEU A 85 -7.34 11.71 16.02
C LEU A 85 -7.37 13.11 15.38
N LEU A 86 -6.21 13.68 15.07
CA LEU A 86 -6.10 14.96 14.36
C LEU A 86 -6.67 14.88 12.93
N ALA A 87 -6.60 13.72 12.29
CA ALA A 87 -7.21 13.46 10.98
C ALA A 87 -8.73 13.25 11.04
N GLY A 88 -9.33 13.28 12.22
CA GLY A 88 -10.78 13.14 12.41
C GLY A 88 -11.27 11.70 12.60
N ALA A 89 -10.37 10.72 12.76
CA ALA A 89 -10.75 9.36 13.14
C ALA A 89 -11.05 9.27 14.63
N SER A 90 -11.78 8.22 15.01
CA SER A 90 -11.89 7.77 16.41
C SER A 90 -10.94 6.59 16.65
N VAL A 91 -10.23 6.60 17.78
CA VAL A 91 -9.36 5.50 18.20
C VAL A 91 -10.12 4.65 19.23
N SER A 92 -10.13 3.34 19.05
CA SER A 92 -10.85 2.42 19.92
C SER A 92 -10.01 1.21 20.34
N GLU A 93 -10.17 0.80 21.60
CA GLU A 93 -9.69 -0.48 22.12
C GLU A 93 -10.75 -1.59 21.99
N ASP A 94 -11.98 -1.21 21.69
CA ASP A 94 -13.08 -2.18 21.53
C ASP A 94 -12.96 -2.90 20.19
N VAL A 95 -12.46 -4.13 20.25
CA VAL A 95 -12.29 -5.01 19.11
C VAL A 95 -13.62 -5.29 18.40
N ALA A 96 -14.73 -5.39 19.14
CA ALA A 96 -16.04 -5.63 18.54
C ALA A 96 -16.47 -4.43 17.69
N MET A 97 -16.23 -3.21 18.16
CA MET A 97 -16.52 -1.99 17.42
C MET A 97 -15.73 -1.91 16.11
N ILE A 98 -14.46 -2.34 16.12
CA ILE A 98 -13.59 -2.38 14.93
C ILE A 98 -14.12 -3.39 13.92
N TRP A 99 -14.36 -4.63 14.33
CA TRP A 99 -14.70 -5.72 13.41
C TRP A 99 -16.18 -5.76 12.99
N GLN A 100 -17.02 -4.86 13.49
CA GLN A 100 -18.45 -4.77 13.14
C GLN A 100 -18.81 -3.49 12.37
N SER A 101 -17.83 -2.83 11.78
CA SER A 101 -18.03 -1.68 10.90
C SER A 101 -18.63 -2.11 9.55
N ALA A 102 -19.19 -1.16 8.80
CA ALA A 102 -19.76 -1.47 7.47
C ALA A 102 -18.68 -1.95 6.49
N LEU A 103 -17.49 -1.37 6.57
CA LEU A 103 -16.33 -1.71 5.75
C LEU A 103 -15.09 -1.83 6.65
N THR A 104 -14.35 -2.90 6.50
CA THR A 104 -13.02 -3.08 7.14
C THR A 104 -11.92 -3.02 6.10
N LEU A 105 -10.90 -2.22 6.36
CA LEU A 105 -9.70 -2.13 5.50
C LEU A 105 -8.51 -2.74 6.24
N LYS A 106 -7.84 -3.67 5.59
CA LYS A 106 -6.67 -4.37 6.11
C LYS A 106 -5.67 -4.64 4.97
N ILE A 107 -4.39 -4.76 5.27
CA ILE A 107 -3.38 -5.14 4.26
C ILE A 107 -3.39 -6.64 4.07
N THR A 108 -3.23 -7.42 5.16
CA THR A 108 -3.28 -8.88 5.08
C THR A 108 -4.72 -9.38 5.10
N PRO A 109 -5.03 -10.53 4.46
CA PRO A 109 -6.35 -11.14 4.59
C PRO A 109 -6.72 -11.38 6.05
N PRO A 110 -8.00 -11.18 6.42
CA PRO A 110 -8.45 -11.50 7.77
C PRO A 110 -8.27 -12.98 8.10
N SER A 111 -7.83 -13.30 9.30
CA SER A 111 -7.79 -14.66 9.83
C SER A 111 -9.21 -15.19 10.11
N ILE A 112 -9.36 -16.51 10.27
CA ILE A 112 -10.64 -17.15 10.64
C ILE A 112 -11.19 -16.56 11.95
N ALA A 113 -10.32 -16.27 12.93
CA ALA A 113 -10.73 -15.67 14.19
C ALA A 113 -11.22 -14.22 14.02
N GLU A 114 -10.67 -13.48 13.10
CA GLU A 114 -11.10 -12.11 12.75
C GLU A 114 -12.43 -12.16 11.97
N ILE A 115 -12.57 -13.07 11.00
CA ILE A 115 -13.84 -13.31 10.30
C ILE A 115 -14.96 -13.67 11.26
N ALA A 116 -14.68 -14.48 12.28
CA ALA A 116 -15.67 -14.84 13.29
C ALA A 116 -16.27 -13.61 14.02
N ARG A 117 -15.55 -12.49 14.10
CA ARG A 117 -15.98 -11.23 14.73
C ARG A 117 -16.80 -10.34 13.80
N MET A 118 -16.68 -10.53 12.49
CA MET A 118 -17.42 -9.74 11.49
C MET A 118 -18.92 -10.04 11.52
N LYS A 119 -19.73 -9.06 11.12
CA LYS A 119 -21.16 -9.25 10.91
C LYS A 119 -21.43 -10.00 9.61
N GLU A 120 -22.57 -10.69 9.54
CA GLU A 120 -23.06 -11.26 8.27
C GLU A 120 -23.27 -10.16 7.22
N GLY A 121 -22.82 -10.40 5.98
CA GLY A 121 -22.94 -9.45 4.87
C GLY A 121 -21.96 -8.28 4.91
N GLN A 122 -21.03 -8.23 5.85
CA GLN A 122 -20.05 -7.16 5.96
C GLN A 122 -19.06 -7.17 4.78
N ALA A 123 -18.60 -5.98 4.37
CA ALA A 123 -17.55 -5.85 3.38
C ALA A 123 -16.17 -5.69 4.03
N PHE A 124 -15.15 -6.24 3.39
CA PHE A 124 -13.77 -5.91 3.70
C PHE A 124 -12.91 -5.81 2.43
N ILE A 125 -11.87 -4.99 2.51
CA ILE A 125 -10.85 -4.83 1.47
C ILE A 125 -9.52 -5.23 2.05
N SER A 126 -8.82 -6.14 1.39
CA SER A 126 -7.47 -6.56 1.75
C SER A 126 -6.71 -7.04 0.51
N SER A 127 -5.43 -7.33 0.68
CA SER A 127 -4.71 -8.11 -0.33
C SER A 127 -5.36 -9.49 -0.46
N ALA A 128 -5.62 -9.92 -1.67
CA ALA A 128 -6.25 -11.21 -1.97
C ALA A 128 -5.18 -12.26 -2.34
N SER A 129 -4.09 -12.30 -1.59
CA SER A 129 -3.02 -13.27 -1.85
C SER A 129 -3.57 -14.70 -1.96
N TYR A 130 -3.86 -15.15 -3.19
CA TYR A 130 -4.42 -16.47 -3.48
C TYR A 130 -3.64 -17.62 -2.86
N GLN A 131 -2.35 -17.44 -2.65
CA GLN A 131 -1.48 -18.44 -2.04
C GLN A 131 -1.81 -18.70 -0.56
N HIS A 132 -2.55 -17.80 0.06
CA HIS A 132 -2.93 -17.87 1.47
C HIS A 132 -4.43 -18.11 1.71
N LEU A 133 -5.23 -18.23 0.64
CA LEU A 133 -6.64 -18.56 0.75
C LEU A 133 -6.81 -20.07 0.97
N SER A 134 -6.93 -20.50 2.20
CA SER A 134 -7.30 -21.89 2.50
C SER A 134 -8.81 -22.12 2.28
N ALA A 135 -9.18 -23.39 2.06
CA ALA A 135 -10.59 -23.76 1.94
C ALA A 135 -11.41 -23.35 3.17
N GLU A 136 -10.84 -23.55 4.36
CA GLU A 136 -11.48 -23.17 5.63
C GLU A 136 -11.74 -21.65 5.72
N LEU A 137 -10.82 -20.82 5.19
CA LEU A 137 -11.00 -19.38 5.18
C LEU A 137 -12.14 -18.97 4.24
N ILE A 138 -12.21 -19.60 3.05
CA ILE A 138 -13.29 -19.38 2.09
C ILE A 138 -14.63 -19.81 2.69
N ASP A 139 -14.69 -20.97 3.32
CA ASP A 139 -15.89 -21.48 3.97
C ASP A 139 -16.35 -20.55 5.10
N ALA A 140 -15.43 -20.03 5.91
CA ALA A 140 -15.75 -19.06 6.96
C ALA A 140 -16.33 -17.75 6.38
N MET A 141 -15.76 -17.25 5.29
CA MET A 141 -16.29 -16.06 4.60
C MET A 141 -17.70 -16.32 4.00
N ASN A 142 -17.88 -17.47 3.36
CA ASN A 142 -19.15 -17.86 2.77
C ASN A 142 -20.24 -18.04 3.83
N ALA A 143 -19.92 -18.67 4.96
CA ALA A 143 -20.86 -18.87 6.07
C ALA A 143 -21.41 -17.55 6.60
N LYS A 144 -20.64 -16.49 6.54
CA LYS A 144 -21.04 -15.13 6.93
C LYS A 144 -21.46 -14.23 5.76
N LYS A 145 -21.47 -14.76 4.54
CA LYS A 145 -21.84 -14.02 3.31
C LYS A 145 -21.05 -12.72 3.17
N LEU A 146 -19.76 -12.74 3.52
CA LEU A 146 -18.92 -11.55 3.46
C LEU A 146 -18.65 -11.13 2.02
N MET A 147 -18.53 -9.82 1.81
CA MET A 147 -18.06 -9.26 0.56
C MET A 147 -16.54 -8.99 0.69
N ALA A 148 -15.73 -9.81 0.03
CA ALA A 148 -14.28 -9.67 0.00
C ALA A 148 -13.85 -8.97 -1.29
N ILE A 149 -13.08 -7.87 -1.17
CA ILE A 149 -12.53 -7.12 -2.29
C ILE A 149 -11.00 -7.20 -2.19
N GLY A 150 -10.38 -7.81 -3.21
CA GLY A 150 -8.91 -7.85 -3.30
C GLY A 150 -8.36 -6.58 -3.91
N LEU A 151 -7.37 -5.96 -3.26
CA LEU A 151 -6.70 -4.75 -3.77
C LEU A 151 -6.08 -4.98 -5.15
N GLU A 152 -5.63 -6.20 -5.43
CA GLU A 152 -5.02 -6.58 -6.70
C GLU A 152 -5.99 -6.56 -7.89
N PHE A 153 -7.30 -6.57 -7.62
CA PHE A 153 -8.34 -6.56 -8.65
C PHE A 153 -8.97 -5.20 -8.88
N VAL A 154 -8.53 -4.19 -8.16
CA VAL A 154 -9.02 -2.82 -8.36
C VAL A 154 -8.40 -2.27 -9.63
N GLU A 155 -9.26 -2.03 -10.63
CA GLU A 155 -8.89 -1.41 -11.91
C GLU A 155 -9.18 0.09 -11.89
N ASP A 156 -8.31 0.85 -12.53
CA ASP A 156 -8.58 2.25 -12.85
C ASP A 156 -9.43 2.38 -14.13
N ASN A 157 -9.85 3.60 -14.46
CA ASN A 157 -10.66 3.87 -15.65
C ASN A 157 -9.96 3.54 -16.98
N GLY A 158 -8.65 3.30 -16.97
CA GLY A 158 -7.84 2.91 -18.13
C GLY A 158 -7.60 1.40 -18.23
N GLY A 159 -8.15 0.60 -17.31
CA GLY A 159 -7.93 -0.85 -17.22
C GLY A 159 -6.59 -1.22 -16.56
N GLY A 160 -5.93 -0.28 -15.90
CA GLY A 160 -4.71 -0.51 -15.14
C GLY A 160 -5.01 -0.97 -13.71
N PHE A 161 -4.05 -1.67 -13.11
CA PHE A 161 -4.12 -2.13 -11.71
C PHE A 161 -3.20 -1.28 -10.83
N PRO A 162 -3.68 -0.14 -10.29
CA PRO A 162 -2.83 0.85 -9.62
C PRO A 162 -2.11 0.28 -8.39
N PHE A 163 -2.76 -0.59 -7.60
CA PHE A 163 -2.14 -1.20 -6.44
C PHE A 163 -1.01 -2.16 -6.81
N ILE A 164 -1.20 -2.98 -7.86
CA ILE A 164 -0.15 -3.87 -8.36
C ILE A 164 1.02 -3.05 -8.88
N LYS A 165 0.76 -1.97 -9.61
CA LYS A 165 1.80 -1.09 -10.15
C LYS A 165 2.65 -0.47 -9.04
N ILE A 166 2.02 0.14 -8.03
CA ILE A 166 2.73 0.76 -6.90
C ILE A 166 3.57 -0.29 -6.14
N MET A 167 3.00 -1.46 -5.89
CA MET A 167 3.72 -2.54 -5.21
C MET A 167 4.89 -3.06 -6.03
N ALA A 168 4.74 -3.16 -7.35
CA ALA A 168 5.81 -3.55 -8.26
C ALA A 168 6.94 -2.51 -8.29
N GLU A 169 6.62 -1.22 -8.25
CA GLU A 169 7.61 -0.14 -8.19
C GLU A 169 8.42 -0.22 -6.89
N ILE A 170 7.76 -0.39 -5.74
CA ILE A 170 8.42 -0.52 -4.43
C ILE A 170 9.31 -1.78 -4.42
N ALA A 171 8.77 -2.94 -4.83
CA ALA A 171 9.52 -4.18 -4.88
C ALA A 171 10.73 -4.09 -5.81
N GLY A 172 10.55 -3.49 -6.99
CA GLY A 172 11.63 -3.29 -7.96
C GLY A 172 12.78 -2.44 -7.44
N GLN A 173 12.48 -1.39 -6.67
CA GLN A 173 13.49 -0.54 -6.03
C GLN A 173 14.24 -1.25 -4.89
N LEU A 174 13.58 -2.16 -4.18
CA LEU A 174 14.18 -2.87 -3.04
C LEU A 174 15.06 -4.06 -3.46
N ILE A 175 14.80 -4.68 -4.62
CA ILE A 175 15.50 -5.89 -5.04
C ILE A 175 17.00 -5.66 -5.21
N LEU A 176 17.44 -4.56 -5.84
CA LEU A 176 18.87 -4.32 -6.06
C LEU A 176 19.66 -4.08 -4.77
N PRO A 177 19.21 -3.24 -3.82
CA PRO A 177 19.87 -3.13 -2.52
C PRO A 177 19.97 -4.46 -1.78
N ILE A 178 18.90 -5.26 -1.78
CA ILE A 178 18.88 -6.59 -1.15
C ILE A 178 19.86 -7.54 -1.85
N ALA A 179 19.86 -7.60 -3.18
CA ALA A 179 20.77 -8.43 -3.95
C ALA A 179 22.23 -8.01 -3.72
N THR A 180 22.51 -6.70 -3.66
CA THR A 180 23.85 -6.17 -3.36
C THR A 180 24.33 -6.59 -1.98
N ASP A 181 23.48 -6.45 -0.95
CA ASP A 181 23.81 -6.87 0.41
C ASP A 181 24.11 -8.39 0.50
N LEU A 182 23.27 -9.19 -0.14
CA LEU A 182 23.44 -10.66 -0.16
C LEU A 182 24.74 -11.08 -0.86
N ILE A 183 25.06 -10.50 -2.02
CA ILE A 183 26.30 -10.84 -2.77
C ILE A 183 27.53 -10.35 -2.01
N GLN A 184 27.48 -9.16 -1.43
CA GLN A 184 28.58 -8.62 -0.64
C GLN A 184 28.88 -9.50 0.56
N LYS A 185 27.86 -9.91 1.31
CA LYS A 185 28.02 -10.79 2.49
C LYS A 185 28.54 -12.17 2.14
N LYS A 186 28.13 -12.73 1.00
CA LYS A 186 28.48 -14.08 0.61
C LYS A 186 29.83 -14.18 -0.07
N ASN A 187 30.12 -13.29 -1.02
CA ASN A 187 31.25 -13.41 -1.95
C ASN A 187 32.17 -12.19 -1.97
N GLY A 188 31.87 -11.13 -1.20
CA GLY A 188 32.61 -9.86 -1.24
C GLY A 188 32.48 -9.10 -2.57
N LEU A 189 31.47 -9.43 -3.38
CA LEU A 189 31.24 -8.82 -4.69
C LEU A 189 30.28 -7.63 -4.59
N LEU A 190 30.39 -6.71 -5.53
CA LEU A 190 29.49 -5.55 -5.68
C LEU A 190 28.69 -5.71 -6.99
N LEU A 191 27.38 -5.46 -6.94
CA LEU A 191 26.57 -5.22 -8.14
C LEU A 191 26.85 -3.79 -8.62
N GLY A 192 27.30 -3.68 -9.89
CA GLY A 192 27.57 -2.38 -10.49
C GLY A 192 28.87 -2.39 -11.31
N HIS A 193 29.22 -1.22 -11.82
CA HIS A 193 30.42 -1.02 -12.63
C HIS A 193 31.56 -0.49 -11.75
N VAL A 194 32.67 -1.24 -11.70
CA VAL A 194 33.92 -0.81 -11.09
C VAL A 194 35.02 -0.85 -12.15
N THR A 195 35.76 0.24 -12.33
CA THR A 195 36.81 0.32 -13.36
C THR A 195 37.88 -0.76 -13.11
N GLY A 196 38.14 -1.57 -14.14
CA GLY A 196 39.13 -2.64 -14.10
C GLY A 196 38.64 -3.97 -13.47
N VAL A 197 37.38 -4.04 -13.03
CA VAL A 197 36.75 -5.25 -12.51
C VAL A 197 35.64 -5.70 -13.46
N PRO A 198 35.61 -7.00 -13.88
CA PRO A 198 34.49 -7.51 -14.67
C PRO A 198 33.17 -7.31 -13.92
N PRO A 199 32.11 -6.79 -14.57
CA PRO A 199 30.83 -6.58 -13.93
C PRO A 199 30.15 -7.91 -13.59
N CYS A 200 29.40 -7.93 -12.50
CA CYS A 200 28.49 -9.03 -12.19
C CYS A 200 27.31 -9.00 -13.19
N ASN A 201 26.89 -10.18 -13.65
CA ASN A 201 25.70 -10.34 -14.47
C ASN A 201 24.48 -10.60 -13.58
N LEU A 202 23.43 -9.79 -13.75
CA LEU A 202 22.14 -10.00 -13.13
C LEU A 202 21.21 -10.76 -14.08
N VAL A 203 20.68 -11.88 -13.65
CA VAL A 203 19.68 -12.64 -14.41
C VAL A 203 18.31 -12.39 -13.80
N LEU A 204 17.38 -11.89 -14.61
CA LEU A 204 16.00 -11.61 -14.24
C LEU A 204 15.09 -12.65 -14.89
N LEU A 205 14.30 -13.36 -14.10
CA LEU A 205 13.37 -14.38 -14.56
C LEU A 205 11.94 -13.82 -14.53
N GLY A 206 11.30 -13.79 -15.70
CA GLY A 206 10.02 -13.14 -15.96
C GLY A 206 10.20 -11.73 -16.57
N ALA A 207 9.16 -11.21 -17.24
CA ALA A 207 9.11 -9.84 -17.79
C ALA A 207 7.92 -9.04 -17.24
N GLY A 208 7.46 -9.35 -16.02
CA GLY A 208 6.37 -8.64 -15.36
C GLY A 208 6.78 -7.25 -14.85
N GLN A 209 5.80 -6.53 -14.29
CA GLN A 209 5.97 -5.13 -13.82
C GLN A 209 7.12 -4.96 -12.81
N VAL A 210 7.32 -5.91 -11.91
CA VAL A 210 8.44 -5.86 -10.93
C VAL A 210 9.78 -5.91 -11.66
N VAL A 211 9.92 -6.85 -12.62
CA VAL A 211 11.17 -7.04 -13.37
C VAL A 211 11.48 -5.81 -14.23
N GLU A 212 10.48 -5.17 -14.82
CA GLU A 212 10.64 -3.90 -15.53
C GLU A 212 11.29 -2.83 -14.62
N GLN A 213 10.82 -2.69 -13.38
CA GLN A 213 11.38 -1.70 -12.45
C GLN A 213 12.81 -2.08 -12.02
N VAL A 214 13.08 -3.37 -11.79
CA VAL A 214 14.43 -3.85 -11.50
C VAL A 214 15.38 -3.57 -12.65
N ALA A 215 14.95 -3.83 -13.89
CA ALA A 215 15.75 -3.59 -15.09
C ALA A 215 16.08 -2.09 -15.26
N ARG A 216 15.10 -1.21 -15.04
CA ARG A 216 15.30 0.26 -15.04
C ARG A 216 16.33 0.69 -13.99
N ALA A 217 16.21 0.20 -12.76
CA ALA A 217 17.13 0.50 -11.68
C ALA A 217 18.54 -0.05 -11.95
N ALA A 218 18.64 -1.28 -12.47
CA ALA A 218 19.90 -1.92 -12.86
C ALA A 218 20.60 -1.14 -13.97
N ALA A 219 19.88 -0.74 -15.02
CA ALA A 219 20.42 0.09 -16.10
C ALA A 219 20.96 1.43 -15.58
N SER A 220 20.22 2.09 -14.68
CA SER A 220 20.64 3.36 -14.05
C SER A 220 21.89 3.20 -13.19
N ALA A 221 22.08 2.05 -12.57
CA ALA A 221 23.25 1.70 -11.76
C ALA A 221 24.44 1.16 -12.58
N GLY A 222 24.33 1.06 -13.92
CA GLY A 222 25.36 0.48 -14.78
C GLY A 222 25.57 -1.03 -14.58
N ILE A 223 24.56 -1.73 -14.08
CA ILE A 223 24.57 -3.18 -13.88
C ILE A 223 24.19 -3.86 -15.20
N GLN A 224 25.01 -4.84 -15.62
CA GLN A 224 24.66 -5.69 -16.76
C GLN A 224 23.59 -6.71 -16.35
N PHE A 225 22.52 -6.81 -17.15
CA PHE A 225 21.45 -7.76 -16.84
C PHE A 225 20.91 -8.45 -18.11
N GLN A 226 20.32 -9.60 -17.90
CA GLN A 226 19.60 -10.37 -18.91
C GLN A 226 18.22 -10.72 -18.37
N VAL A 227 17.19 -10.58 -19.22
CA VAL A 227 15.80 -10.91 -18.87
C VAL A 227 15.41 -12.16 -19.66
N PHE A 228 14.87 -13.16 -18.96
CA PHE A 228 14.31 -14.35 -19.56
C PHE A 228 12.82 -14.44 -19.19
N ASP A 229 11.97 -14.61 -20.20
CA ASP A 229 10.54 -14.87 -20.04
C ASP A 229 10.11 -16.04 -20.94
N LYS A 230 8.91 -16.57 -20.70
CA LYS A 230 8.33 -17.66 -21.49
C LYS A 230 7.74 -17.14 -22.78
#